data_7eac81cbc4803c0da6ea1424a8322843
#
_entry.id   7eac81cbc4803c0da6ea1424a8322843
#
_cell.length_a   1.000
_cell.length_b   1.000
_cell.length_c   1.000
_cell.angle_alpha   90.00
_cell.angle_beta   90.00
_cell.angle_gamma   90.00
#
_symmetry.space_group_name_H-M   'P 1'
#
loop_
_entity.id
_entity.type
_entity.pdbx_description
1 polymer ?
#
loop_
_entity_poly.entity_id
_entity_poly.type
_entity_poly.pdbx_seq_one_letter_code
_entity_poly.pdbx_strand_id
1 'polypeptide(L)'
;MAFNFKLPGLGGSKTPGPEDQTISAPTVMESGGATKQPGQALAFLNQYSVNKQLQILGGALLFVIILLGALIYHDNRESNYGTAYVAASGEMRMLSQRLAKASSLALQGNATAFKQLKDSRERFSQLIDRLTSGGQIGEASVPPSPDGVQEQLKALTEEWNKTDK
;
A
#
# COMPACT_ATOMS: atom_id res chain seq x y z
N MET A 1 16.13 14.38 34.85
CA MET A 1 16.81 13.06 34.74
C MET A 1 17.78 13.14 33.59
N ALA A 2 19.08 13.24 33.90
CA ALA A 2 20.15 13.42 32.93
C ALA A 2 20.68 12.01 32.55
N PHE A 3 20.62 11.67 31.28
CA PHE A 3 21.23 10.44 30.75
C PHE A 3 22.73 10.70 30.50
N ASN A 4 23.56 10.01 31.26
CA ASN A 4 25.00 10.05 31.20
C ASN A 4 25.50 8.95 30.23
N PHE A 5 25.98 9.36 29.04
CA PHE A 5 26.54 8.44 28.06
C PHE A 5 28.05 8.40 28.22
N LYS A 6 28.57 7.29 28.76
CA LYS A 6 29.99 7.05 29.01
C LYS A 6 30.60 6.31 27.82
N LEU A 7 31.48 6.97 27.09
CA LEU A 7 32.33 6.40 26.04
C LEU A 7 33.56 5.72 26.71
N PRO A 8 33.94 4.51 26.31
CA PRO A 8 35.20 3.92 26.72
C PRO A 8 36.31 4.19 25.70
N GLY A 9 37.37 4.86 26.19
CA GLY A 9 38.77 4.53 26.12
C GLY A 9 39.48 4.56 24.75
N LEU A 10 40.03 5.77 24.45
CA LEU A 10 41.21 5.92 23.60
C LEU A 10 42.44 5.90 24.51
N GLY A 11 43.24 4.87 24.41
CA GLY A 11 44.61 4.84 24.88
C GLY A 11 45.46 4.32 23.73
N GLY A 12 46.42 4.98 23.28
CA GLY A 12 47.62 5.53 23.78
C GLY A 12 48.76 5.14 22.86
N SER A 13 49.34 6.13 22.25
CA SER A 13 50.58 6.25 21.50
C SER A 13 51.68 5.19 21.72
N LYS A 14 52.36 4.86 20.62
CA LYS A 14 53.84 4.85 20.56
C LYS A 14 54.33 4.84 19.12
N THR A 15 54.95 5.93 18.72
CA THR A 15 55.92 5.98 17.63
C THR A 15 57.20 5.32 18.09
N PRO A 16 57.93 4.59 17.23
CA PRO A 16 59.27 5.00 16.85
C PRO A 16 59.55 4.87 15.34
N GLY A 17 60.32 5.74 14.88
CA GLY A 17 61.13 6.11 13.81
C GLY A 17 61.63 5.12 12.73
N PRO A 18 62.35 5.70 11.75
CA PRO A 18 62.36 5.17 10.40
C PRO A 18 63.53 4.25 10.16
N GLU A 19 63.31 3.07 9.58
CA GLU A 19 64.33 2.33 8.83
C GLU A 19 63.70 1.43 7.79
N ASP A 20 64.09 1.75 6.61
CA ASP A 20 64.54 0.92 5.52
C ASP A 20 63.54 0.06 4.70
N GLN A 21 63.69 0.34 3.49
CA GLN A 21 63.00 -0.12 2.27
C GLN A 21 63.17 -1.61 2.06
N THR A 22 62.09 -2.25 1.74
CA THR A 22 62.11 -3.26 0.69
C THR A 22 60.77 -3.32 0.01
N ILE A 23 60.73 -2.88 -1.22
CA ILE A 23 59.61 -2.98 -2.12
C ILE A 23 59.45 -4.48 -2.45
N SER A 24 58.56 -5.13 -1.75
CA SER A 24 58.03 -6.43 -2.15
C SER A 24 56.63 -6.22 -2.68
N ALA A 25 56.46 -6.42 -3.97
CA ALA A 25 55.17 -6.42 -4.64
C ALA A 25 54.19 -7.35 -3.90
N PRO A 26 52.96 -6.94 -3.63
CA PRO A 26 51.97 -7.84 -3.09
C PRO A 26 51.63 -8.88 -4.16
N THR A 27 52.01 -10.12 -3.87
CA THR A 27 51.50 -11.30 -4.54
C THR A 27 49.96 -11.25 -4.43
N VAL A 28 49.30 -11.06 -5.57
CA VAL A 28 47.89 -11.22 -5.69
C VAL A 28 47.57 -12.67 -5.34
N MET A 29 47.09 -12.88 -4.12
CA MET A 29 46.38 -14.11 -3.78
C MET A 29 45.10 -14.14 -4.56
N GLU A 30 45.12 -14.91 -5.62
CA GLU A 30 43.97 -15.34 -6.38
C GLU A 30 43.09 -16.20 -5.45
N SER A 31 42.21 -15.50 -4.73
CA SER A 31 41.11 -16.12 -4.01
C SER A 31 40.08 -16.55 -5.06
N GLY A 32 40.09 -17.84 -5.39
CA GLY A 32 39.08 -18.48 -6.21
C GLY A 32 37.69 -18.39 -5.57
N GLY A 33 37.08 -17.24 -5.62
CA GLY A 33 35.66 -17.05 -5.40
C GLY A 33 34.99 -16.93 -6.75
N ALA A 34 34.22 -17.93 -7.14
CA ALA A 34 33.40 -17.89 -8.34
C ALA A 34 32.39 -16.71 -8.26
N THR A 35 32.87 -15.53 -8.58
CA THR A 35 31.99 -14.43 -8.95
C THR A 35 31.35 -14.82 -10.28
N LYS A 36 30.10 -15.28 -10.24
CA LYS A 36 29.23 -15.33 -11.40
C LYS A 36 29.30 -13.96 -12.03
N GLN A 37 30.07 -13.83 -13.11
CA GLN A 37 30.15 -12.62 -13.88
C GLN A 37 28.74 -12.26 -14.39
N PRO A 38 28.24 -11.03 -14.13
CA PRO A 38 26.96 -10.59 -14.68
C PRO A 38 26.97 -10.44 -16.20
N GLY A 39 28.09 -10.80 -16.86
CA GLY A 39 28.29 -10.66 -18.29
C GLY A 39 27.69 -11.76 -19.17
N GLN A 40 27.29 -12.90 -18.62
CA GLN A 40 26.75 -13.99 -19.44
C GLN A 40 25.33 -13.76 -19.94
N ALA A 41 24.53 -12.93 -19.25
CA ALA A 41 23.17 -12.60 -19.68
C ALA A 41 23.15 -11.68 -20.92
N LEU A 42 24.25 -11.01 -21.23
CA LEU A 42 24.34 -10.09 -22.36
C LEU A 42 25.26 -10.62 -23.49
N ALA A 43 25.82 -11.83 -23.36
CA ALA A 43 26.71 -12.42 -24.35
C ALA A 43 26.02 -12.63 -25.73
N PHE A 44 24.71 -12.83 -25.74
CA PHE A 44 23.93 -12.94 -26.98
C PHE A 44 23.83 -11.59 -27.73
N LEU A 45 23.98 -10.46 -27.05
CA LEU A 45 23.95 -9.14 -27.69
C LEU A 45 25.22 -8.84 -28.47
N ASN A 46 26.33 -9.47 -28.12
CA ASN A 46 27.63 -9.23 -28.78
C ASN A 46 27.68 -9.74 -30.25
N GLN A 47 26.68 -10.53 -30.64
CA GLN A 47 26.55 -11.09 -32.00
C GLN A 47 25.86 -10.14 -32.99
N TYR A 48 25.29 -9.02 -32.49
CA TYR A 48 24.55 -8.06 -33.31
C TYR A 48 25.35 -6.77 -33.54
N SER A 49 25.14 -6.13 -34.71
CA SER A 49 25.64 -4.80 -35.01
C SER A 49 25.24 -3.78 -33.93
N VAL A 50 26.09 -2.82 -33.58
CA VAL A 50 25.89 -1.80 -32.55
C VAL A 50 24.52 -1.11 -32.67
N ASN A 51 24.07 -0.83 -33.88
CA ASN A 51 22.72 -0.25 -34.10
C ASN A 51 21.59 -1.18 -33.68
N LYS A 52 21.73 -2.49 -33.91
CA LYS A 52 20.73 -3.47 -33.45
C LYS A 52 20.75 -3.67 -31.92
N GLN A 53 21.93 -3.64 -31.32
CA GLN A 53 22.06 -3.66 -29.86
C GLN A 53 21.36 -2.47 -29.23
N LEU A 54 21.54 -1.28 -29.78
CA LEU A 54 20.90 -0.06 -29.30
C LEU A 54 19.37 -0.11 -29.45
N GLN A 55 18.87 -0.65 -30.55
CA GLN A 55 17.45 -0.87 -30.78
C GLN A 55 16.85 -1.87 -29.79
N ILE A 56 17.52 -2.99 -29.53
CA ILE A 56 17.06 -4.02 -28.58
C ILE A 56 17.06 -3.45 -27.16
N LEU A 57 18.13 -2.73 -26.78
CA LEU A 57 18.24 -2.12 -25.46
C LEU A 57 17.17 -1.03 -25.26
N GLY A 58 16.98 -0.18 -26.25
CA GLY A 58 15.95 0.87 -26.25
C GLY A 58 14.55 0.27 -26.20
N GLY A 59 14.28 -0.78 -26.96
CA GLY A 59 13.00 -1.51 -26.94
C GLY A 59 12.73 -2.18 -25.58
N ALA A 60 13.75 -2.81 -25.01
CA ALA A 60 13.65 -3.42 -23.69
C ALA A 60 13.39 -2.38 -22.58
N LEU A 61 14.08 -1.24 -22.63
CA LEU A 61 13.86 -0.14 -21.71
C LEU A 61 12.43 0.40 -21.81
N LEU A 62 11.95 0.62 -23.03
CA LEU A 62 10.60 1.11 -23.27
C LEU A 62 9.56 0.13 -22.78
N PHE A 63 9.77 -1.17 -23.01
CA PHE A 63 8.90 -2.24 -22.48
C PHE A 63 8.83 -2.24 -20.96
N VAL A 64 9.97 -2.09 -20.27
CA VAL A 64 10.01 -2.00 -18.79
C VAL A 64 9.26 -0.77 -18.31
N ILE A 65 9.39 0.38 -18.96
CA ILE A 65 8.66 1.61 -18.60
C ILE A 65 7.15 1.41 -18.73
N ILE A 66 6.69 0.78 -19.82
CA ILE A 66 5.27 0.49 -20.03
C ILE A 66 4.76 -0.46 -18.95
N LEU A 67 5.54 -1.50 -18.62
CA LEU A 67 5.18 -2.49 -17.62
C LEU A 67 5.09 -1.86 -16.22
N LEU A 68 6.05 -1.02 -15.85
CA LEU A 68 6.01 -0.25 -14.60
C LEU A 68 4.81 0.70 -14.55
N GLY A 69 4.53 1.41 -15.65
CA GLY A 69 3.37 2.28 -15.75
C GLY A 69 2.05 1.52 -15.58
N ALA A 70 1.93 0.33 -16.17
CA ALA A 70 0.77 -0.53 -16.02
C ALA A 70 0.61 -1.04 -14.58
N LEU A 71 1.70 -1.42 -13.91
CA LEU A 71 1.70 -1.85 -12.51
C LEU A 71 1.26 -0.71 -11.58
N ILE A 72 1.84 0.50 -11.75
CA ILE A 72 1.46 1.68 -10.95
C ILE A 72 0.00 2.04 -11.18
N TYR A 73 -0.49 1.96 -12.41
CA TYR A 73 -1.89 2.23 -12.72
C TYR A 73 -2.83 1.23 -12.04
N HIS A 74 -2.48 -0.06 -12.05
CA HIS A 74 -3.25 -1.11 -11.40
C HIS A 74 -3.29 -0.94 -9.87
N ASP A 75 -2.12 -0.73 -9.27
CA ASP A 75 -1.97 -0.56 -7.81
C ASP A 75 -2.69 0.69 -7.28
N ASN A 76 -2.59 1.81 -8.01
CA ASN A 76 -3.28 3.05 -7.66
C ASN A 76 -4.82 2.91 -7.69
N ARG A 77 -5.34 2.06 -8.54
CA ARG A 77 -6.77 1.78 -8.62
C ARG A 77 -7.28 1.01 -7.41
N GLU A 78 -6.54 0.02 -6.94
CA GLU A 78 -6.89 -0.75 -5.73
C GLU A 78 -6.77 0.08 -4.45
N SER A 79 -5.78 0.94 -4.34
CA SER A 79 -5.59 1.85 -3.20
C SER A 79 -6.75 2.82 -3.02
N ASN A 80 -7.32 3.33 -4.11
CA ASN A 80 -8.49 4.22 -4.07
C ASN A 80 -9.74 3.50 -3.55
N TYR A 81 -9.91 2.22 -3.85
CA TYR A 81 -11.03 1.43 -3.32
C TYR A 81 -10.93 1.24 -1.82
N GLY A 82 -9.73 0.93 -1.29
CA GLY A 82 -9.50 0.79 0.14
C GLY A 82 -9.92 2.03 0.92
N THR A 83 -9.54 3.21 0.45
CA THR A 83 -9.91 4.49 1.06
C THR A 83 -11.43 4.71 1.05
N ALA A 84 -12.11 4.39 -0.04
CA ALA A 84 -13.55 4.50 -0.15
C ALA A 84 -14.30 3.55 0.80
N TYR A 85 -13.82 2.31 0.94
CA TYR A 85 -14.41 1.35 1.90
C TYR A 85 -14.23 1.79 3.36
N VAL A 86 -13.06 2.34 3.72
CA VAL A 86 -12.82 2.90 5.06
C VAL A 86 -13.74 4.11 5.31
N ALA A 87 -13.89 5.00 4.34
CA ALA A 87 -14.80 6.14 4.44
C ALA A 87 -16.27 5.68 4.60
N ALA A 88 -16.71 4.70 3.81
CA ALA A 88 -18.05 4.12 3.93
C ALA A 88 -18.31 3.50 5.30
N SER A 89 -17.36 2.73 5.83
CA SER A 89 -17.49 2.12 7.15
C SER A 89 -17.54 3.17 8.27
N GLY A 90 -16.75 4.24 8.16
CA GLY A 90 -16.81 5.40 9.05
C GLY A 90 -18.17 6.12 9.00
N GLU A 91 -18.70 6.34 7.79
CA GLU A 91 -20.03 6.92 7.59
C GLU A 91 -21.13 6.03 8.17
N MET A 92 -21.09 4.72 7.97
CA MET A 92 -22.04 3.76 8.54
C MET A 92 -22.02 3.78 10.08
N ARG A 93 -20.83 3.86 10.68
CA ARG A 93 -20.69 3.99 12.13
C ARG A 93 -21.33 5.28 12.66
N MET A 94 -21.12 6.40 11.99
CA MET A 94 -21.73 7.67 12.31
C MET A 94 -23.26 7.62 12.15
N LEU A 95 -23.74 7.02 11.05
CA LEU A 95 -25.16 6.85 10.79
C LEU A 95 -25.85 5.97 11.83
N SER A 96 -25.23 4.88 12.28
CA SER A 96 -25.79 4.01 13.33
C SER A 96 -25.99 4.76 14.65
N GLN A 97 -25.01 5.59 15.04
CA GLN A 97 -25.14 6.46 16.22
C GLN A 97 -26.25 7.52 16.04
N ARG A 98 -26.34 8.09 14.83
CA ARG A 98 -27.37 9.07 14.51
C ARG A 98 -28.77 8.46 14.50
N LEU A 99 -28.91 7.24 13.99
CA LEU A 99 -30.14 6.46 14.01
C LEU A 99 -30.60 6.22 15.43
N ALA A 100 -29.73 5.74 16.32
CA ALA A 100 -30.04 5.48 17.72
C ALA A 100 -30.50 6.76 18.43
N LYS A 101 -29.79 7.89 18.23
CA LYS A 101 -30.18 9.19 18.80
C LYS A 101 -31.50 9.69 18.23
N ALA A 102 -31.68 9.65 16.91
CA ALA A 102 -32.89 10.13 16.23
C ALA A 102 -34.10 9.28 16.64
N SER A 103 -33.94 7.96 16.77
CA SER A 103 -34.99 7.08 17.26
C SER A 103 -35.47 7.46 18.68
N SER A 104 -34.52 7.67 19.61
CA SER A 104 -34.85 8.11 20.97
C SER A 104 -35.58 9.44 21.02
N LEU A 105 -35.15 10.44 20.20
CA LEU A 105 -35.82 11.75 20.13
C LEU A 105 -37.16 11.70 19.42
N ALA A 106 -37.31 10.82 18.41
CA ALA A 106 -38.60 10.62 17.73
C ALA A 106 -39.65 10.04 18.66
N LEU A 107 -39.29 9.09 19.52
CA LEU A 107 -40.16 8.55 20.56
C LEU A 107 -40.64 9.61 21.58
N GLN A 108 -39.86 10.69 21.73
CA GLN A 108 -40.21 11.84 22.56
C GLN A 108 -41.09 12.87 21.82
N GLY A 109 -41.53 12.57 20.60
CA GLY A 109 -42.38 13.44 19.78
C GLY A 109 -41.66 14.53 19.01
N ASN A 110 -40.34 14.50 18.87
CA ASN A 110 -39.58 15.50 18.13
C ASN A 110 -39.74 15.32 16.62
N ALA A 111 -40.48 16.23 15.97
CA ALA A 111 -40.74 16.16 14.52
C ALA A 111 -39.46 16.19 13.66
N THR A 112 -38.44 16.95 14.06
CA THR A 112 -37.16 17.02 13.33
C THR A 112 -36.43 15.70 13.40
N ALA A 113 -36.56 14.96 14.50
CA ALA A 113 -35.91 13.67 14.67
C ALA A 113 -36.47 12.60 13.72
N PHE A 114 -37.75 12.64 13.38
CA PHE A 114 -38.33 11.72 12.38
C PHE A 114 -37.69 11.91 11.02
N LYS A 115 -37.47 13.17 10.59
CA LYS A 115 -36.77 13.43 9.33
C LYS A 115 -35.34 12.91 9.35
N GLN A 116 -34.60 13.20 10.45
CA GLN A 116 -33.23 12.70 10.62
C GLN A 116 -33.15 11.16 10.63
N LEU A 117 -34.14 10.52 11.24
CA LEU A 117 -34.25 9.05 11.27
C LEU A 117 -34.43 8.51 9.85
N LYS A 118 -35.38 9.07 9.09
CA LYS A 118 -35.63 8.66 7.71
C LYS A 118 -34.41 8.87 6.83
N ASP A 119 -33.81 10.05 6.84
CA ASP A 119 -32.65 10.38 6.00
C ASP A 119 -31.46 9.47 6.33
N SER A 120 -31.22 9.21 7.64
CA SER A 120 -30.11 8.36 8.07
C SER A 120 -30.35 6.89 7.73
N ARG A 121 -31.58 6.40 7.82
CA ARG A 121 -31.99 5.06 7.44
C ARG A 121 -31.76 4.84 5.93
N GLU A 122 -32.25 5.75 5.12
CA GLU A 122 -32.12 5.68 3.66
C GLU A 122 -30.64 5.68 3.23
N ARG A 123 -29.84 6.55 3.85
CA ARG A 123 -28.40 6.62 3.56
C ARG A 123 -27.65 5.36 4.00
N PHE A 124 -28.02 4.79 5.14
CA PHE A 124 -27.44 3.54 5.63
C PHE A 124 -27.75 2.37 4.70
N SER A 125 -29.01 2.26 4.24
CA SER A 125 -29.42 1.24 3.25
C SER A 125 -28.65 1.38 1.94
N GLN A 126 -28.47 2.60 1.43
CA GLN A 126 -27.69 2.87 0.22
C GLN A 126 -26.23 2.43 0.39
N LEU A 127 -25.60 2.64 1.54
CA LEU A 127 -24.23 2.21 1.77
C LEU A 127 -24.10 0.70 1.82
N ILE A 128 -25.05 -0.01 2.46
CA ILE A 128 -25.09 -1.48 2.45
C ILE A 128 -25.16 -1.99 0.99
N ASP A 129 -26.07 -1.46 0.20
CA ASP A 129 -26.26 -1.85 -1.21
C ASP A 129 -24.98 -1.62 -2.03
N ARG A 130 -24.35 -0.44 -1.86
CA ARG A 130 -23.11 -0.09 -2.55
C ARG A 130 -21.93 -0.97 -2.15
N LEU A 131 -21.82 -1.32 -0.89
CA LEU A 131 -20.77 -2.22 -0.40
C LEU A 131 -20.99 -3.66 -0.90
N THR A 132 -22.24 -4.09 -1.03
CA THR A 132 -22.58 -5.45 -1.48
C THR A 132 -22.47 -5.61 -2.99
N SER A 133 -23.03 -4.68 -3.73
CA SER A 133 -23.18 -4.76 -5.19
C SER A 133 -22.14 -3.97 -5.96
N GLY A 134 -21.38 -3.13 -5.28
CA GLY A 134 -20.52 -2.13 -5.90
C GLY A 134 -21.28 -0.87 -6.28
N GLY A 135 -20.54 0.12 -6.74
CA GLY A 135 -21.09 1.39 -7.21
C GLY A 135 -20.33 2.60 -6.72
N GLN A 136 -20.98 3.76 -6.72
CA GLN A 136 -20.32 5.00 -6.34
C GLN A 136 -20.43 5.26 -4.84
N ILE A 137 -19.27 5.35 -4.17
CA ILE A 137 -19.12 5.73 -2.77
C ILE A 137 -18.34 7.05 -2.72
N GLY A 138 -19.01 8.15 -2.39
CA GLY A 138 -18.43 9.48 -2.54
C GLY A 138 -18.10 9.78 -4.00
N GLU A 139 -16.84 10.11 -4.27
CA GLU A 139 -16.34 10.38 -5.63
C GLU A 139 -15.75 9.13 -6.31
N ALA A 140 -15.57 8.03 -5.58
CA ALA A 140 -14.97 6.81 -6.08
C ALA A 140 -16.03 5.80 -6.55
N SER A 141 -15.83 5.22 -7.74
CA SER A 141 -16.57 4.04 -8.19
C SER A 141 -15.82 2.81 -7.73
N VAL A 142 -16.44 2.01 -6.87
CA VAL A 142 -15.84 0.84 -6.25
C VAL A 142 -16.52 -0.45 -6.72
N PRO A 143 -15.77 -1.56 -6.85
CA PRO A 143 -16.36 -2.87 -7.07
C PRO A 143 -17.09 -3.35 -5.78
N PRO A 144 -17.83 -4.46 -5.85
CA PRO A 144 -18.32 -5.12 -4.64
C PRO A 144 -17.19 -5.38 -3.64
N SER A 145 -17.52 -5.34 -2.36
CA SER A 145 -16.53 -5.62 -1.30
C SER A 145 -15.88 -7.00 -1.49
N PRO A 146 -14.61 -7.18 -1.06
CA PRO A 146 -13.90 -8.45 -1.17
C PRO A 146 -14.65 -9.63 -0.52
N ASP A 147 -14.45 -10.83 -1.04
CA ASP A 147 -15.14 -12.05 -0.59
C ASP A 147 -15.04 -12.30 0.91
N GLY A 148 -13.90 -11.96 1.52
CA GLY A 148 -13.69 -12.10 2.96
C GLY A 148 -14.63 -11.25 3.84
N VAL A 149 -15.30 -10.24 3.26
CA VAL A 149 -16.23 -9.33 3.97
C VAL A 149 -17.69 -9.57 3.56
N GLN A 150 -17.93 -10.28 2.45
CA GLN A 150 -19.25 -10.50 1.89
C GLN A 150 -20.20 -11.24 2.86
N GLU A 151 -19.69 -12.20 3.60
CA GLU A 151 -20.47 -12.95 4.58
C GLU A 151 -20.98 -12.04 5.71
N GLN A 152 -20.11 -11.16 6.23
CA GLN A 152 -20.47 -10.20 7.26
C GLN A 152 -21.46 -9.14 6.72
N LEU A 153 -21.30 -8.71 5.48
CA LEU A 153 -22.23 -7.78 4.84
C LEU A 153 -23.60 -8.43 4.63
N LYS A 154 -23.65 -9.70 4.27
CA LYS A 154 -24.90 -10.44 4.14
C LYS A 154 -25.63 -10.55 5.49
N ALA A 155 -24.90 -10.91 6.55
CA ALA A 155 -25.45 -10.96 7.90
C ALA A 155 -25.98 -9.59 8.36
N LEU A 156 -25.22 -8.51 8.09
CA LEU A 156 -25.65 -7.14 8.37
C LEU A 156 -26.90 -6.76 7.59
N THR A 157 -26.98 -7.12 6.32
CA THR A 157 -28.14 -6.85 5.45
C THR A 157 -29.40 -7.57 5.96
N GLU A 158 -29.25 -8.83 6.37
CA GLU A 158 -30.35 -9.60 6.94
C GLU A 158 -30.87 -8.99 8.23
N GLU A 159 -29.97 -8.58 9.13
CA GLU A 159 -30.35 -7.93 10.39
C GLU A 159 -30.97 -6.54 10.15
N TRP A 160 -30.40 -5.79 9.23
CA TRP A 160 -30.96 -4.50 8.80
C TRP A 160 -32.39 -4.64 8.29
N ASN A 161 -32.63 -5.58 7.39
CA ASN A 161 -33.96 -5.83 6.82
C ASN A 161 -35.01 -6.27 7.85
N LYS A 162 -34.60 -6.88 8.98
CA LYS A 162 -35.51 -7.17 10.09
C LYS A 162 -35.87 -5.93 10.87
N THR A 163 -34.92 -5.02 11.03
CA THR A 163 -35.10 -3.78 11.82
C THR A 163 -35.80 -2.69 11.01
N ASP A 164 -35.71 -2.76 9.68
CA ASP A 164 -36.20 -1.74 8.73
C ASP A 164 -37.69 -1.88 8.39
N LYS A 165 -38.42 -2.81 9.02
CA LYS A 165 -39.87 -2.99 8.90
C LYS A 165 -40.60 -2.16 9.93
#